data_b7c08e07f636230817395888778dd7ce
#
_entry.id   b7c08e07f636230817395888778dd7ce
#
_cell.length_a   1.000
_cell.length_b   1.000
_cell.length_c   1.000
_cell.angle_alpha   90.00
_cell.angle_beta   90.00
_cell.angle_gamma   90.00
#
_symmetry.space_group_name_H-M   'P 1'
#
loop_
_entity.id
_entity.type
_entity.pdbx_description
1 polymer ?
#
loop_
_entity_poly.entity_id
_entity_poly.type
_entity_poly.pdbx_seq_one_letter_code
_entity_poly.pdbx_strand_id
1 'polypeptide(L)'
;MDNGAAVMVRDLHKSYADVAAVRGIDLEINRGEVFALLGPNGAGKTTTVEIMEGFRRRDHGTVDVLGEDPAQAGRAWRARIGIVLQLASAGPELTVLEIVRHFAAFYPASRPAEEAIDLVGLTGKAQSRIGKLSGGQTRRLDVALGIVGRPELLFLDEPTTGFDPEARRQFWELIRTLRGDGTTIVLTTHYLDEAEALADRIAVIAAGRIVAEGAPDTLGGRATAAARVSWDPPGGARRTVETGAPTATIAELGIQFGGEIPGLTVTRPTLEDVYLDLIAAAEGDKPS
;
A
#
# COMPACT_ATOMS: atom_id res chain seq x y z
N MET A 1 16.84 -1.25 -20.16
CA MET A 1 15.83 -1.95 -19.37
C MET A 1 14.50 -1.34 -19.76
N ASP A 2 13.59 -2.16 -20.24
CA ASP A 2 12.26 -1.69 -20.66
C ASP A 2 11.49 -1.25 -19.42
N ASN A 3 11.39 0.06 -19.21
CA ASN A 3 10.78 0.68 -18.03
C ASN A 3 9.27 0.90 -18.27
N GLY A 4 8.64 -0.06 -18.99
CA GLY A 4 7.21 -0.01 -19.29
C GLY A 4 6.34 -0.23 -18.04
N ALA A 5 5.06 0.13 -18.14
CA ALA A 5 4.07 -0.09 -17.08
C ALA A 5 3.91 -1.59 -16.79
N ALA A 6 3.83 -1.95 -15.51
CA ALA A 6 3.44 -3.28 -15.07
C ALA A 6 1.91 -3.43 -15.07
N VAL A 7 1.21 -2.33 -14.78
CA VAL A 7 -0.26 -2.26 -14.80
C VAL A 7 -0.69 -0.99 -15.51
N MET A 8 -1.67 -1.10 -16.39
CA MET A 8 -2.33 0.02 -17.05
C MET A 8 -3.85 -0.17 -16.97
N VAL A 9 -4.52 0.77 -16.36
CA VAL A 9 -5.98 0.80 -16.23
C VAL A 9 -6.51 2.09 -16.87
N ARG A 10 -7.53 1.99 -17.70
CA ARG A 10 -8.17 3.15 -18.34
C ARG A 10 -9.68 3.02 -18.26
N ASP A 11 -10.30 4.08 -17.76
CA ASP A 11 -11.76 4.24 -17.65
C ASP A 11 -12.44 3.02 -17.00
N LEU A 12 -11.87 2.53 -15.90
CA LEU A 12 -12.36 1.33 -15.23
C LEU A 12 -13.66 1.60 -14.49
N HIS A 13 -14.69 0.79 -14.80
CA HIS A 13 -15.97 0.83 -14.12
C HIS A 13 -16.38 -0.54 -13.58
N LYS A 14 -17.01 -0.51 -12.41
CA LYS A 14 -17.64 -1.69 -11.79
C LYS A 14 -18.81 -1.29 -10.92
N SER A 15 -19.95 -1.93 -11.13
CA SER A 15 -21.16 -1.76 -10.33
C SER A 15 -21.63 -3.09 -9.74
N TYR A 16 -22.29 -3.03 -8.60
CA TYR A 16 -22.99 -4.13 -7.96
C TYR A 16 -24.42 -3.70 -7.69
N ALA A 17 -25.37 -4.30 -8.41
CA ALA A 17 -26.74 -3.81 -8.43
C ALA A 17 -26.75 -2.28 -8.68
N ASP A 18 -27.30 -1.50 -7.77
CA ASP A 18 -27.42 -0.04 -7.89
C ASP A 18 -26.22 0.75 -7.36
N VAL A 19 -25.17 0.06 -6.87
CA VAL A 19 -23.98 0.70 -6.30
C VAL A 19 -22.81 0.67 -7.27
N ALA A 20 -22.42 1.83 -7.80
CA ALA A 20 -21.21 1.97 -8.60
C ALA A 20 -19.98 2.01 -7.68
N ALA A 21 -19.29 0.87 -7.58
CA ALA A 21 -18.12 0.70 -6.71
C ALA A 21 -16.84 1.32 -7.31
N VAL A 22 -16.73 1.33 -8.66
CA VAL A 22 -15.62 1.95 -9.40
C VAL A 22 -16.22 2.78 -10.53
N ARG A 23 -15.75 4.02 -10.68
CA ARG A 23 -16.40 5.07 -11.49
C ARG A 23 -15.41 5.78 -12.41
N GLY A 24 -14.80 5.08 -13.34
CA GLY A 24 -13.85 5.64 -14.30
C GLY A 24 -12.48 5.87 -13.66
N ILE A 25 -11.83 4.80 -13.19
CA ILE A 25 -10.45 4.86 -12.68
C ILE A 25 -9.47 4.73 -13.83
N ASP A 26 -8.54 5.70 -13.89
CA ASP A 26 -7.30 5.62 -14.65
C ASP A 26 -6.16 5.40 -13.68
N LEU A 27 -5.26 4.44 -13.98
CA LEU A 27 -4.14 4.09 -13.14
C LEU A 27 -2.99 3.52 -13.98
N GLU A 28 -1.78 3.90 -13.64
CA GLU A 28 -0.57 3.35 -14.24
C GLU A 28 0.44 3.02 -13.15
N ILE A 29 0.97 1.78 -13.15
CA ILE A 29 1.95 1.32 -12.17
C ILE A 29 3.18 0.86 -12.93
N ASN A 30 4.34 1.43 -12.59
CA ASN A 30 5.59 1.12 -13.26
C ASN A 30 6.20 -0.20 -12.74
N ARG A 31 7.02 -0.84 -13.56
CA ARG A 31 7.76 -2.03 -13.12
C ARG A 31 8.75 -1.68 -12.01
N GLY A 32 8.79 -2.53 -10.99
CA GLY A 32 9.72 -2.42 -9.85
C GLY A 32 9.34 -1.34 -8.83
N GLU A 33 8.18 -0.67 -8.96
CA GLU A 33 7.71 0.26 -7.93
C GLU A 33 6.85 -0.45 -6.86
N VAL A 34 6.82 0.13 -5.69
CA VAL A 34 5.82 -0.14 -4.65
C VAL A 34 4.72 0.90 -4.75
N PHE A 35 3.54 0.47 -5.17
CA PHE A 35 2.38 1.32 -5.35
C PHE A 35 1.34 1.05 -4.26
N ALA A 36 0.92 2.09 -3.54
CA ALA A 36 -0.09 1.98 -2.51
C ALA A 36 -1.44 2.55 -2.97
N LEU A 37 -2.52 1.80 -2.78
CA LEU A 37 -3.88 2.25 -2.99
C LEU A 37 -4.54 2.51 -1.63
N LEU A 38 -4.69 3.78 -1.28
CA LEU A 38 -5.31 4.25 -0.04
C LEU A 38 -6.78 4.60 -0.25
N GLY A 39 -7.58 4.47 0.79
CA GLY A 39 -8.97 4.93 0.78
C GLY A 39 -9.79 4.32 1.91
N PRO A 40 -10.96 4.89 2.23
CA PRO A 40 -11.85 4.36 3.26
C PRO A 40 -12.46 3.01 2.83
N ASN A 41 -13.09 2.33 3.78
CA ASN A 41 -13.83 1.10 3.49
C ASN A 41 -14.97 1.40 2.53
N GLY A 42 -15.15 0.52 1.52
CA GLY A 42 -16.15 0.71 0.48
C GLY A 42 -15.78 1.71 -0.62
N ALA A 43 -14.59 2.30 -0.61
CA ALA A 43 -14.15 3.24 -1.65
C ALA A 43 -13.89 2.59 -3.02
N GLY A 44 -13.80 1.26 -3.10
CA GLY A 44 -13.54 0.53 -4.35
C GLY A 44 -12.15 -0.10 -4.45
N LYS A 45 -11.29 -0.01 -3.41
CA LYS A 45 -9.93 -0.58 -3.40
C LYS A 45 -9.90 -2.06 -3.78
N THR A 46 -10.54 -2.90 -2.97
CA THR A 46 -10.58 -4.36 -3.18
C THR A 46 -11.16 -4.71 -4.54
N THR A 47 -12.24 -4.04 -4.97
CA THR A 47 -12.82 -4.25 -6.29
C THR A 47 -11.84 -3.94 -7.41
N THR A 48 -11.09 -2.84 -7.31
CA THR A 48 -10.08 -2.44 -8.29
C THR A 48 -8.94 -3.45 -8.34
N VAL A 49 -8.43 -3.87 -7.18
CA VAL A 49 -7.35 -4.87 -7.07
C VAL A 49 -7.81 -6.23 -7.61
N GLU A 50 -8.98 -6.74 -7.20
CA GLU A 50 -9.52 -8.02 -7.69
C GLU A 50 -9.74 -8.05 -9.22
N ILE A 51 -10.00 -6.89 -9.84
CA ILE A 51 -10.08 -6.80 -11.30
C ILE A 51 -8.67 -6.90 -11.92
N MET A 52 -7.67 -6.24 -11.35
CA MET A 52 -6.28 -6.35 -11.80
C MET A 52 -5.69 -7.76 -11.58
N GLU A 53 -6.12 -8.47 -10.54
CA GLU A 53 -5.78 -9.87 -10.26
C GLU A 53 -6.46 -10.87 -11.22
N GLY A 54 -7.46 -10.42 -11.99
CA GLY A 54 -8.27 -11.30 -12.85
C GLY A 54 -9.30 -12.14 -12.07
N PHE A 55 -9.49 -11.88 -10.78
CA PHE A 55 -10.49 -12.55 -9.97
C PHE A 55 -11.90 -12.03 -10.26
N ARG A 56 -12.03 -10.74 -10.61
CA ARG A 56 -13.30 -10.08 -10.87
C ARG A 56 -13.34 -9.48 -12.27
N ARG A 57 -14.52 -9.53 -12.91
CA ARG A 57 -14.73 -8.92 -14.22
C ARG A 57 -15.16 -7.47 -14.07
N ARG A 58 -14.56 -6.56 -14.83
CA ARG A 58 -15.00 -5.18 -14.98
C ARG A 58 -16.26 -5.09 -15.84
N ASP A 59 -16.99 -3.99 -15.71
CA ASP A 59 -18.16 -3.72 -16.56
C ASP A 59 -17.76 -2.89 -17.78
N HIS A 60 -16.81 -1.95 -17.62
CA HIS A 60 -16.30 -1.11 -18.71
C HIS A 60 -14.81 -0.78 -18.47
N GLY A 61 -14.16 -0.22 -19.50
CA GLY A 61 -12.77 0.20 -19.48
C GLY A 61 -11.80 -0.90 -19.92
N THR A 62 -10.51 -0.59 -19.88
CA THR A 62 -9.44 -1.53 -20.24
C THR A 62 -8.49 -1.72 -19.05
N VAL A 63 -8.02 -2.93 -18.89
CA VAL A 63 -7.01 -3.31 -17.88
C VAL A 63 -5.98 -4.19 -18.55
N ASP A 64 -4.74 -3.76 -18.50
CA ASP A 64 -3.57 -4.54 -18.89
C ASP A 64 -2.69 -4.76 -17.67
N VAL A 65 -2.31 -5.98 -17.42
CA VAL A 65 -1.40 -6.37 -16.34
C VAL A 65 -0.33 -7.26 -16.92
N LEU A 66 0.92 -6.80 -16.87
CA LEU A 66 2.08 -7.46 -17.45
C LEU A 66 1.91 -7.79 -18.95
N GLY A 67 1.18 -6.93 -19.70
CA GLY A 67 0.94 -7.06 -21.13
C GLY A 67 -0.24 -7.95 -21.50
N GLU A 68 -1.08 -8.35 -20.55
CA GLU A 68 -2.26 -9.18 -20.80
C GLU A 68 -3.53 -8.61 -20.10
N ASP A 69 -4.70 -8.84 -20.70
CA ASP A 69 -5.98 -8.57 -20.04
C ASP A 69 -6.26 -9.65 -18.99
N PRO A 70 -6.31 -9.29 -17.68
CA PRO A 70 -6.54 -10.26 -16.61
C PRO A 70 -7.82 -11.09 -16.75
N ALA A 71 -8.86 -10.54 -17.40
CA ALA A 71 -10.14 -11.22 -17.61
C ALA A 71 -10.04 -12.39 -18.59
N GLN A 72 -8.99 -12.45 -19.42
CA GLN A 72 -8.74 -13.44 -20.46
C GLN A 72 -7.43 -14.20 -20.22
N ALA A 73 -6.61 -13.75 -19.25
CA ALA A 73 -5.27 -14.26 -19.04
C ALA A 73 -5.24 -15.74 -18.60
N GLY A 74 -4.25 -16.43 -19.14
CA GLY A 74 -4.10 -17.86 -18.98
C GLY A 74 -3.25 -18.26 -17.75
N ARG A 75 -2.90 -19.54 -17.70
CA ARG A 75 -2.09 -20.11 -16.61
C ARG A 75 -0.67 -19.52 -16.56
N ALA A 76 -0.07 -19.25 -17.73
CA ALA A 76 1.27 -18.68 -17.81
C ALA A 76 1.34 -17.28 -17.19
N TRP A 77 0.35 -16.44 -17.45
CA TRP A 77 0.23 -15.12 -16.83
C TRP A 77 0.04 -15.23 -15.30
N ARG A 78 -0.83 -16.13 -14.82
CA ARG A 78 -1.06 -16.34 -13.38
C ARG A 78 0.20 -16.78 -12.65
N ALA A 79 1.13 -17.44 -13.31
CA ALA A 79 2.41 -17.80 -12.72
C ALA A 79 3.37 -16.61 -12.54
N ARG A 80 3.08 -15.46 -13.18
CA ARG A 80 3.87 -14.23 -13.08
C ARG A 80 3.37 -13.26 -12.00
N ILE A 81 2.17 -13.51 -11.46
CA ILE A 81 1.59 -12.72 -10.38
C ILE A 81 1.59 -13.49 -9.06
N GLY A 82 1.80 -12.79 -7.97
CA GLY A 82 1.60 -13.27 -6.61
C GLY A 82 0.41 -12.54 -5.99
N ILE A 83 -0.44 -13.27 -5.28
CA ILE A 83 -1.59 -12.70 -4.58
C ILE A 83 -1.54 -13.19 -3.14
N VAL A 84 -1.52 -12.25 -2.20
CA VAL A 84 -1.56 -12.57 -0.77
C VAL A 84 -2.97 -12.36 -0.26
N LEU A 85 -3.74 -13.44 -0.30
CA LEU A 85 -5.09 -13.47 0.25
C LEU A 85 -5.06 -13.75 1.76
N GLN A 86 -6.14 -13.43 2.45
CA GLN A 86 -6.38 -13.93 3.80
C GLN A 86 -6.79 -15.40 3.73
N LEU A 87 -5.81 -16.31 3.66
CA LEU A 87 -6.06 -17.75 3.60
C LEU A 87 -6.41 -18.28 5.00
N ALA A 88 -7.63 -18.11 5.41
CA ALA A 88 -8.10 -18.59 6.71
C ALA A 88 -8.15 -20.13 6.86
N SER A 89 -7.78 -20.95 5.87
CA SER A 89 -8.13 -22.39 5.90
C SER A 89 -7.27 -23.34 5.07
N ALA A 90 -6.05 -23.04 4.68
CA ALA A 90 -5.23 -24.00 3.93
C ALA A 90 -4.70 -25.12 4.87
N GLY A 91 -5.44 -26.22 4.99
CA GLY A 91 -5.00 -27.47 5.60
C GLY A 91 -4.33 -27.33 6.98
N PRO A 92 -5.07 -27.12 8.08
CA PRO A 92 -4.50 -26.86 9.41
C PRO A 92 -3.55 -27.96 9.90
N GLU A 93 -3.64 -29.16 9.31
CA GLU A 93 -2.82 -30.33 9.63
C GLU A 93 -1.45 -30.35 8.94
N LEU A 94 -1.29 -29.60 7.84
CA LEU A 94 -0.01 -29.51 7.14
C LEU A 94 0.98 -28.66 7.94
N THR A 95 2.27 -28.95 7.77
CA THR A 95 3.35 -28.10 8.25
C THR A 95 3.54 -26.90 7.30
N VAL A 96 4.18 -25.84 7.80
CA VAL A 96 4.58 -24.68 7.00
C VAL A 96 5.39 -25.12 5.77
N LEU A 97 6.35 -26.02 5.96
CA LEU A 97 7.19 -26.51 4.86
C LEU A 97 6.40 -27.29 3.82
N GLU A 98 5.49 -28.17 4.25
CA GLU A 98 4.67 -28.98 3.34
C GLU A 98 3.79 -28.12 2.46
N ILE A 99 3.10 -27.10 3.03
CA ILE A 99 2.22 -26.24 2.25
C ILE A 99 3.03 -25.35 1.27
N VAL A 100 4.17 -24.79 1.68
CA VAL A 100 5.01 -23.97 0.80
C VAL A 100 5.59 -24.82 -0.34
N ARG A 101 6.04 -26.06 -0.08
CA ARG A 101 6.48 -26.99 -1.13
C ARG A 101 5.35 -27.37 -2.08
N HIS A 102 4.14 -27.57 -1.55
CA HIS A 102 2.97 -27.86 -2.36
C HIS A 102 2.66 -26.69 -3.32
N PHE A 103 2.66 -25.46 -2.83
CA PHE A 103 2.47 -24.28 -3.70
C PHE A 103 3.62 -24.09 -4.68
N ALA A 104 4.86 -24.29 -4.28
CA ALA A 104 6.03 -24.22 -5.15
C ALA A 104 5.88 -25.12 -6.39
N ALA A 105 5.26 -26.29 -6.25
CA ALA A 105 5.06 -27.24 -7.34
C ALA A 105 4.11 -26.75 -8.45
N PHE A 106 3.33 -25.70 -8.22
CA PHE A 106 2.48 -25.10 -9.27
C PHE A 106 3.24 -24.16 -10.21
N TYR A 107 4.47 -23.75 -9.86
CA TYR A 107 5.23 -22.77 -10.60
C TYR A 107 6.44 -23.43 -11.29
N PRO A 108 6.71 -23.11 -12.57
CA PRO A 108 7.83 -23.72 -13.31
C PRO A 108 9.22 -23.28 -12.81
N ALA A 109 9.30 -22.11 -12.16
CA ALA A 109 10.55 -21.53 -11.66
C ALA A 109 10.36 -20.97 -10.23
N SER A 110 9.85 -21.82 -9.34
CA SER A 110 9.62 -21.43 -7.94
C SER A 110 10.91 -21.16 -7.17
N ARG A 111 10.80 -20.37 -6.08
CA ARG A 111 11.83 -20.34 -5.03
C ARG A 111 11.86 -21.70 -4.32
N PRO A 112 13.03 -22.15 -3.83
CA PRO A 112 13.05 -23.21 -2.84
C PRO A 112 12.13 -22.86 -1.67
N ALA A 113 11.36 -23.85 -1.19
CA ALA A 113 10.39 -23.58 -0.11
C ALA A 113 11.07 -23.03 1.16
N GLU A 114 12.25 -23.54 1.47
CA GLU A 114 13.07 -23.12 2.58
C GLU A 114 13.48 -21.64 2.46
N GLU A 115 13.84 -21.18 1.26
CA GLU A 115 14.16 -19.77 0.97
C GLU A 115 12.94 -18.87 1.19
N ALA A 116 11.75 -19.27 0.68
CA ALA A 116 10.53 -18.51 0.87
C ALA A 116 10.14 -18.40 2.36
N ILE A 117 10.32 -19.48 3.13
CA ILE A 117 10.06 -19.54 4.58
C ILE A 117 11.04 -18.65 5.35
N ASP A 118 12.31 -18.62 4.93
CA ASP A 118 13.34 -17.80 5.56
C ASP A 118 13.07 -16.31 5.33
N LEU A 119 12.76 -15.92 4.09
CA LEU A 119 12.40 -14.53 3.73
C LEU A 119 11.29 -13.95 4.60
N VAL A 120 10.31 -14.76 5.02
CA VAL A 120 9.20 -14.30 5.88
C VAL A 120 9.48 -14.51 7.37
N GLY A 121 10.69 -14.95 7.76
CA GLY A 121 11.09 -15.16 9.15
C GLY A 121 10.38 -16.33 9.83
N LEU A 122 10.03 -17.38 9.09
CA LEU A 122 9.34 -18.57 9.61
C LEU A 122 10.25 -19.82 9.68
N THR A 123 11.57 -19.68 9.53
CA THR A 123 12.52 -20.80 9.55
C THR A 123 12.37 -21.68 10.80
N GLY A 124 12.25 -21.06 11.98
CA GLY A 124 12.03 -21.77 13.26
C GLY A 124 10.64 -22.43 13.39
N LYS A 125 9.74 -22.20 12.43
CA LYS A 125 8.37 -22.75 12.38
C LYS A 125 8.12 -23.67 11.19
N ALA A 126 9.15 -23.95 10.38
CA ALA A 126 9.01 -24.75 9.15
C ALA A 126 8.33 -26.12 9.38
N GLN A 127 8.60 -26.76 10.51
CA GLN A 127 8.00 -28.06 10.89
C GLN A 127 6.74 -27.91 11.76
N SER A 128 6.30 -26.69 12.06
CA SER A 128 5.09 -26.46 12.85
C SER A 128 3.86 -26.64 11.96
N ARG A 129 2.78 -27.22 12.50
CA ARG A 129 1.49 -27.28 11.82
C ARG A 129 0.88 -25.90 11.70
N ILE A 130 0.23 -25.61 10.58
CA ILE A 130 -0.40 -24.31 10.30
C ILE A 130 -1.40 -23.92 11.39
N GLY A 131 -2.21 -24.88 11.88
CA GLY A 131 -3.18 -24.64 12.95
C GLY A 131 -2.57 -24.27 14.31
N LYS A 132 -1.23 -24.32 14.46
CA LYS A 132 -0.50 -23.89 15.68
C LYS A 132 0.19 -22.54 15.54
N LEU A 133 0.06 -21.89 14.39
CA LEU A 133 0.65 -20.58 14.16
C LEU A 133 -0.18 -19.48 14.82
N SER A 134 0.48 -18.42 15.29
CA SER A 134 -0.21 -17.18 15.65
C SER A 134 -0.75 -16.47 14.40
N GLY A 135 -1.71 -15.54 14.55
CA GLY A 135 -2.26 -14.79 13.43
C GLY A 135 -1.17 -14.10 12.59
N GLY A 136 -0.19 -13.45 13.23
CA GLY A 136 0.94 -12.85 12.52
C GLY A 136 1.84 -13.87 11.81
N GLN A 137 2.04 -15.06 12.37
CA GLN A 137 2.77 -16.14 11.71
C GLN A 137 2.00 -16.71 10.52
N THR A 138 0.68 -16.83 10.63
CA THR A 138 -0.18 -17.24 9.52
C THR A 138 -0.10 -16.21 8.38
N ARG A 139 -0.16 -14.91 8.70
CA ARG A 139 -0.04 -13.86 7.68
C ARG A 139 1.32 -13.88 6.98
N ARG A 140 2.42 -14.15 7.69
CA ARG A 140 3.73 -14.34 7.08
C ARG A 140 3.78 -15.58 6.17
N LEU A 141 3.08 -16.65 6.54
CA LEU A 141 2.92 -17.82 5.67
C LEU A 141 2.17 -17.46 4.39
N ASP A 142 1.06 -16.69 4.47
CA ASP A 142 0.33 -16.22 3.28
C ASP A 142 1.24 -15.48 2.33
N VAL A 143 2.13 -14.62 2.86
CA VAL A 143 3.13 -13.92 2.06
C VAL A 143 4.12 -14.90 1.42
N ALA A 144 4.62 -15.90 2.18
CA ALA A 144 5.51 -16.92 1.63
C ALA A 144 4.88 -17.65 0.43
N LEU A 145 3.58 -17.96 0.53
CA LEU A 145 2.83 -18.59 -0.57
C LEU A 145 2.69 -17.65 -1.78
N GLY A 146 2.49 -16.35 -1.56
CA GLY A 146 2.41 -15.35 -2.62
C GLY A 146 3.72 -15.13 -3.36
N ILE A 147 4.87 -15.28 -2.68
CA ILE A 147 6.20 -15.01 -3.26
C ILE A 147 6.93 -16.25 -3.75
N VAL A 148 6.46 -17.45 -3.42
CA VAL A 148 7.16 -18.70 -3.78
C VAL A 148 7.31 -18.90 -5.28
N GLY A 149 6.36 -18.37 -6.08
CA GLY A 149 6.39 -18.40 -7.55
C GLY A 149 7.36 -17.41 -8.19
N ARG A 150 8.11 -16.61 -7.44
CA ARG A 150 8.94 -15.50 -7.97
C ARG A 150 8.13 -14.54 -8.86
N PRO A 151 7.05 -13.94 -8.33
CA PRO A 151 6.19 -13.10 -9.15
C PRO A 151 6.91 -11.85 -9.65
N GLU A 152 6.56 -11.40 -10.86
CA GLU A 152 6.95 -10.09 -11.39
C GLU A 152 6.12 -8.97 -10.75
N LEU A 153 4.86 -9.30 -10.36
CA LEU A 153 3.91 -8.39 -9.71
C LEU A 153 3.25 -9.09 -8.53
N LEU A 154 3.31 -8.45 -7.35
CA LEU A 154 2.76 -8.96 -6.10
C LEU A 154 1.63 -8.05 -5.63
N PHE A 155 0.44 -8.61 -5.41
CA PHE A 155 -0.70 -7.94 -4.80
C PHE A 155 -0.80 -8.29 -3.32
N LEU A 156 -0.99 -7.27 -2.48
CA LEU A 156 -1.06 -7.36 -1.03
C LEU A 156 -2.29 -6.60 -0.54
N ASP A 157 -3.31 -7.32 -0.06
CA ASP A 157 -4.51 -6.69 0.50
C ASP A 157 -4.38 -6.58 2.02
N GLU A 158 -4.23 -5.35 2.53
CA GLU A 158 -4.06 -5.00 3.95
C GLU A 158 -3.06 -5.91 4.69
N PRO A 159 -1.79 -5.98 4.23
CA PRO A 159 -0.88 -7.06 4.59
C PRO A 159 -0.46 -7.08 6.06
N THR A 160 -0.48 -5.95 6.76
CA THR A 160 -0.01 -5.84 8.15
C THR A 160 -1.13 -5.76 9.18
N THR A 161 -2.38 -5.97 8.76
CA THR A 161 -3.51 -5.97 9.69
C THR A 161 -3.31 -7.04 10.78
N GLY A 162 -3.36 -6.59 12.05
CA GLY A 162 -3.15 -7.47 13.21
C GLY A 162 -1.69 -7.75 13.56
N PHE A 163 -0.73 -7.13 12.89
CA PHE A 163 0.69 -7.22 13.29
C PHE A 163 0.98 -6.31 14.49
N ASP A 164 1.84 -6.80 15.39
CA ASP A 164 2.50 -5.94 16.35
C ASP A 164 3.57 -5.05 15.65
N PRO A 165 4.07 -3.99 16.31
CA PRO A 165 5.03 -3.06 15.70
C PRO A 165 6.32 -3.71 15.21
N GLU A 166 6.78 -4.78 15.85
CA GLU A 166 8.00 -5.49 15.45
C GLU A 166 7.74 -6.32 14.19
N ALA A 167 6.66 -7.10 14.16
CA ALA A 167 6.23 -7.87 13.00
C ALA A 167 6.02 -6.98 11.78
N ARG A 168 5.44 -5.78 11.97
CA ARG A 168 5.24 -4.79 10.90
C ARG A 168 6.56 -4.31 10.32
N ARG A 169 7.55 -3.98 11.16
CA ARG A 169 8.88 -3.55 10.67
C ARG A 169 9.58 -4.66 9.88
N GLN A 170 9.55 -5.90 10.37
CA GLN A 170 10.11 -7.05 9.66
C GLN A 170 9.43 -7.28 8.31
N PHE A 171 8.11 -7.09 8.24
CA PHE A 171 7.36 -7.14 6.99
C PHE A 171 7.79 -6.02 6.02
N TRP A 172 7.99 -4.80 6.51
CA TRP A 172 8.47 -3.69 5.66
C TRP A 172 9.86 -3.97 5.08
N GLU A 173 10.77 -4.59 5.85
CA GLU A 173 12.07 -5.01 5.33
C GLU A 173 11.93 -6.07 4.22
N LEU A 174 11.01 -7.02 4.38
CA LEU A 174 10.70 -8.00 3.34
C LEU A 174 10.23 -7.30 2.05
N ILE A 175 9.30 -6.34 2.14
CA ILE A 175 8.81 -5.59 0.97
C ILE A 175 9.96 -4.86 0.28
N ARG A 176 10.86 -4.22 1.03
CA ARG A 176 12.04 -3.56 0.47
C ARG A 176 12.98 -4.54 -0.22
N THR A 177 13.15 -5.73 0.33
CA THR A 177 13.96 -6.80 -0.27
C THR A 177 13.35 -7.26 -1.59
N LEU A 178 12.05 -7.55 -1.62
CA LEU A 178 11.34 -7.99 -2.83
C LEU A 178 11.38 -6.91 -3.93
N ARG A 179 11.22 -5.64 -3.54
CA ARG A 179 11.39 -4.50 -4.46
C ARG A 179 12.82 -4.44 -5.01
N GLY A 180 13.82 -4.61 -4.15
CA GLY A 180 15.23 -4.66 -4.55
C GLY A 180 15.54 -5.77 -5.55
N ASP A 181 14.83 -6.88 -5.47
CA ASP A 181 14.87 -8.00 -6.44
C ASP A 181 14.13 -7.70 -7.76
N GLY A 182 13.51 -6.52 -7.88
CA GLY A 182 12.79 -6.07 -9.08
C GLY A 182 11.30 -6.44 -9.11
N THR A 183 10.73 -6.98 -8.04
CA THR A 183 9.30 -7.26 -7.95
C THR A 183 8.51 -5.95 -7.88
N THR A 184 7.50 -5.79 -8.75
CA THR A 184 6.50 -4.72 -8.64
C THR A 184 5.51 -5.09 -7.54
N ILE A 185 5.12 -4.14 -6.68
CA ILE A 185 4.24 -4.43 -5.55
C ILE A 185 3.07 -3.45 -5.55
N VAL A 186 1.87 -4.01 -5.51
CA VAL A 186 0.63 -3.25 -5.31
C VAL A 186 0.07 -3.61 -3.95
N LEU A 187 -0.03 -2.63 -3.06
CA LEU A 187 -0.60 -2.85 -1.74
C LEU A 187 -1.83 -1.98 -1.51
N THR A 188 -2.86 -2.54 -0.91
CA THR A 188 -3.93 -1.76 -0.30
C THR A 188 -3.65 -1.63 1.18
N THR A 189 -3.89 -0.47 1.74
CA THR A 189 -3.79 -0.27 3.18
C THR A 189 -4.70 0.88 3.63
N HIS A 190 -5.07 0.88 4.89
CA HIS A 190 -5.66 2.01 5.59
C HIS A 190 -4.68 2.60 6.61
N TYR A 191 -3.48 2.03 6.73
CA TYR A 191 -2.40 2.55 7.57
C TYR A 191 -1.53 3.51 6.76
N LEU A 192 -1.62 4.79 7.08
CA LEU A 192 -0.89 5.84 6.37
C LEU A 192 0.62 5.75 6.60
N ASP A 193 1.05 5.33 7.79
CA ASP A 193 2.44 5.06 8.13
C ASP A 193 3.06 3.94 7.28
N GLU A 194 2.29 2.92 6.93
CA GLU A 194 2.71 1.86 6.02
C GLU A 194 2.92 2.39 4.60
N ALA A 195 1.96 3.14 4.08
CA ALA A 195 2.08 3.74 2.76
C ALA A 195 3.26 4.73 2.69
N GLU A 196 3.45 5.57 3.72
CA GLU A 196 4.58 6.52 3.80
C GLU A 196 5.94 5.82 3.89
N ALA A 197 6.01 4.66 4.57
CA ALA A 197 7.26 3.91 4.75
C ALA A 197 7.67 3.06 3.55
N LEU A 198 6.71 2.63 2.73
CA LEU A 198 6.92 1.61 1.69
C LEU A 198 6.71 2.11 0.27
N ALA A 199 5.72 2.97 0.04
CA ALA A 199 5.29 3.30 -1.30
C ALA A 199 6.21 4.32 -1.99
N ASP A 200 6.49 4.08 -3.26
CA ASP A 200 7.09 5.08 -4.16
C ASP A 200 6.02 6.06 -4.64
N ARG A 201 4.81 5.56 -4.88
CA ARG A 201 3.63 6.35 -5.24
C ARG A 201 2.39 5.82 -4.53
N ILE A 202 1.51 6.76 -4.22
CA ILE A 202 0.23 6.51 -3.56
C ILE A 202 -0.87 7.04 -4.49
N ALA A 203 -1.94 6.26 -4.67
CA ALA A 203 -3.21 6.77 -5.15
C ALA A 203 -4.25 6.73 -4.03
N VAL A 204 -4.97 7.82 -3.86
CA VAL A 204 -6.11 7.89 -2.93
C VAL A 204 -7.39 7.68 -3.71
N ILE A 205 -8.13 6.63 -3.33
CA ILE A 205 -9.44 6.33 -3.90
C ILE A 205 -10.55 6.73 -2.93
N ALA A 206 -11.50 7.50 -3.41
CA ALA A 206 -12.69 7.89 -2.66
C ALA A 206 -13.92 7.84 -3.59
N ALA A 207 -15.06 7.38 -3.08
CA ALA A 207 -16.30 7.26 -3.82
C ALA A 207 -16.16 6.62 -5.22
N GLY A 208 -15.26 5.64 -5.37
CA GLY A 208 -15.00 4.92 -6.62
C GLY A 208 -14.12 5.65 -7.63
N ARG A 209 -13.43 6.73 -7.26
CA ARG A 209 -12.54 7.53 -8.13
C ARG A 209 -11.19 7.73 -7.49
N ILE A 210 -10.14 7.87 -8.31
CA ILE A 210 -8.85 8.38 -7.82
C ILE A 210 -9.00 9.89 -7.64
N VAL A 211 -8.76 10.36 -6.41
CA VAL A 211 -8.89 11.79 -6.03
C VAL A 211 -7.53 12.47 -5.91
N ALA A 212 -6.48 11.72 -5.70
CA ALA A 212 -5.10 12.21 -5.72
C ALA A 212 -4.14 11.07 -6.02
N GLU A 213 -3.01 11.40 -6.66
CA GLU A 213 -1.91 10.47 -6.91
C GLU A 213 -0.58 11.22 -6.84
N GLY A 214 0.45 10.61 -6.25
CA GLY A 214 1.78 11.18 -6.12
C GLY A 214 2.68 10.42 -5.17
N ALA A 215 3.93 10.86 -5.04
CA ALA A 215 4.82 10.33 -4.02
C ALA A 215 4.35 10.73 -2.60
N PRO A 216 4.63 9.94 -1.56
CA PRO A 216 4.15 10.19 -0.20
C PRO A 216 4.46 11.59 0.34
N ASP A 217 5.63 12.13 -0.01
CA ASP A 217 6.11 13.44 0.44
C ASP A 217 5.50 14.62 -0.33
N THR A 218 4.94 14.37 -1.53
CA THR A 218 4.38 15.42 -2.41
C THR A 218 2.87 15.32 -2.60
N LEU A 219 2.25 14.22 -2.17
CA LEU A 219 0.81 13.97 -2.35
C LEU A 219 -0.04 15.16 -1.86
N GLY A 220 -1.02 15.57 -2.68
CA GLY A 220 -1.94 16.66 -2.34
C GLY A 220 -1.25 18.03 -2.14
N GLY A 221 -0.04 18.23 -2.69
CA GLY A 221 0.72 19.48 -2.52
C GLY A 221 1.46 19.59 -1.18
N ARG A 222 1.58 18.51 -0.42
CA ARG A 222 2.22 18.45 0.91
C ARG A 222 3.60 19.12 0.96
N ALA A 223 4.43 18.90 -0.06
CA ALA A 223 5.78 19.47 -0.12
C ALA A 223 5.81 21.01 -0.11
N THR A 224 4.80 21.64 -0.70
CA THR A 224 4.66 23.11 -0.83
C THR A 224 3.66 23.71 0.12
N ALA A 225 2.96 22.88 0.92
CA ALA A 225 1.99 23.34 1.90
C ALA A 225 2.64 24.27 2.95
N ALA A 226 1.86 25.25 3.40
CA ALA A 226 2.29 26.16 4.48
C ALA A 226 2.67 25.37 5.73
N ALA A 227 3.81 25.73 6.31
CA ALA A 227 4.21 25.16 7.59
C ALA A 227 3.51 25.90 8.73
N ARG A 228 3.18 25.18 9.77
CA ARG A 228 2.65 25.72 11.02
C ARG A 228 3.80 25.93 12.00
N VAL A 229 4.09 27.19 12.30
CA VAL A 229 5.09 27.58 13.31
C VAL A 229 4.34 27.96 14.60
N SER A 230 4.62 27.24 15.68
CA SER A 230 3.98 27.46 16.98
C SER A 230 5.05 27.72 18.04
N TRP A 231 4.74 28.61 18.99
CA TRP A 231 5.64 28.97 20.10
C TRP A 231 4.84 29.43 21.34
N ASP A 232 5.51 29.45 22.48
CA ASP A 232 4.94 29.85 23.77
C ASP A 232 5.52 31.21 24.20
N PRO A 233 4.80 32.33 23.98
CA PRO A 233 5.28 33.63 24.41
C PRO A 233 5.31 33.74 25.95
N PRO A 234 6.27 34.45 26.57
CA PRO A 234 6.33 34.67 28.03
C PRO A 234 5.03 35.21 28.56
N GLY A 235 4.39 34.50 29.50
CA GLY A 235 3.15 34.93 30.16
C GLY A 235 1.89 34.92 29.28
N GLY A 236 1.93 34.31 28.08
CA GLY A 236 0.81 34.24 27.15
C GLY A 236 0.45 32.83 26.74
N ALA A 237 -0.69 32.70 26.05
CA ALA A 237 -1.10 31.44 25.45
C ALA A 237 -0.22 31.12 24.20
N ARG A 238 -0.06 29.83 23.90
CA ARG A 238 0.60 29.34 22.70
C ARG A 238 0.10 30.04 21.43
N ARG A 239 1.02 30.54 20.62
CA ARG A 239 0.72 31.17 19.35
C ARG A 239 1.08 30.26 18.19
N THR A 240 0.33 30.37 17.11
CA THR A 240 0.55 29.59 15.87
C THR A 240 0.36 30.51 14.67
N VAL A 241 1.25 30.40 13.70
CA VAL A 241 1.16 31.06 12.39
C VAL A 241 1.37 30.02 11.28
N GLU A 242 0.60 30.13 10.22
CA GLU A 242 0.82 29.36 9.00
C GLU A 242 1.64 30.21 8.03
N THR A 243 2.71 29.62 7.47
CA THR A 243 3.65 30.35 6.63
C THR A 243 4.28 29.46 5.55
N GLY A 244 4.42 30.01 4.35
CA GLY A 244 5.20 29.37 3.26
C GLY A 244 6.71 29.50 3.45
N ALA A 245 7.16 30.40 4.38
CA ALA A 245 8.58 30.69 4.61
C ALA A 245 8.95 30.48 6.10
N PRO A 246 8.88 29.24 6.63
CA PRO A 246 9.06 28.97 8.05
C PRO A 246 10.42 29.43 8.58
N THR A 247 11.48 29.31 7.80
CA THR A 247 12.82 29.76 8.19
C THR A 247 12.87 31.26 8.42
N ALA A 248 12.23 32.08 7.58
CA ALA A 248 12.15 33.51 7.74
C ALA A 248 11.35 33.88 9.01
N THR A 249 10.19 33.25 9.20
CA THR A 249 9.36 33.42 10.39
C THR A 249 10.12 33.08 11.69
N ILE A 250 10.89 31.98 11.68
CA ILE A 250 11.70 31.58 12.85
C ILE A 250 12.81 32.61 13.11
N ALA A 251 13.46 33.14 12.05
CA ALA A 251 14.48 34.15 12.22
C ALA A 251 13.93 35.46 12.84
N GLU A 252 12.77 35.93 12.39
CA GLU A 252 12.05 37.07 12.98
C GLU A 252 11.71 36.85 14.46
N LEU A 253 11.17 35.68 14.78
CA LEU A 253 10.87 35.30 16.17
C LEU A 253 12.14 35.22 17.02
N GLY A 254 13.24 34.65 16.48
CA GLY A 254 14.54 34.61 17.16
C GLY A 254 15.07 35.99 17.53
N ILE A 255 14.91 36.99 16.66
CA ILE A 255 15.23 38.39 16.93
C ILE A 255 14.31 38.93 18.04
N GLN A 256 13.01 38.70 17.93
CA GLN A 256 12.01 39.17 18.92
C GLN A 256 12.27 38.62 20.33
N PHE A 257 12.67 37.34 20.43
CA PHE A 257 12.94 36.65 21.71
C PHE A 257 14.40 36.82 22.20
N GLY A 258 15.26 37.40 21.38
CA GLY A 258 16.68 37.59 21.73
C GLY A 258 17.49 36.29 21.71
N GLY A 259 17.06 35.29 20.95
CA GLY A 259 17.72 34.00 20.81
C GLY A 259 16.76 32.82 20.77
N GLU A 260 16.73 32.03 21.83
CA GLU A 260 15.90 30.82 21.87
C GLU A 260 14.41 31.14 21.98
N ILE A 261 13.60 30.48 21.17
CA ILE A 261 12.14 30.65 21.11
C ILE A 261 11.48 29.57 21.96
N PRO A 262 10.82 29.93 23.08
CA PRO A 262 10.21 28.94 23.98
C PRO A 262 9.13 28.13 23.28
N GLY A 263 9.15 26.80 23.45
CA GLY A 263 8.15 25.88 22.92
C GLY A 263 8.04 25.87 21.39
N LEU A 264 9.11 26.31 20.67
CA LEU A 264 9.11 26.32 19.19
C LEU A 264 8.84 24.93 18.62
N THR A 265 7.80 24.85 17.78
CA THR A 265 7.53 23.69 16.93
C THR A 265 7.25 24.16 15.51
N VAL A 266 7.76 23.39 14.55
CA VAL A 266 7.52 23.62 13.12
C VAL A 266 6.98 22.33 12.54
N THR A 267 5.76 22.37 12.08
CA THR A 267 5.09 21.19 11.50
C THR A 267 4.61 21.53 10.09
N ARG A 268 4.75 20.58 9.17
CA ARG A 268 4.05 20.59 7.89
C ARG A 268 2.90 19.60 7.93
N PRO A 269 1.90 19.72 7.07
CA PRO A 269 0.82 18.74 7.00
C PRO A 269 1.38 17.32 6.88
N THR A 270 0.85 16.43 7.68
CA THR A 270 1.15 15.00 7.61
C THR A 270 0.45 14.38 6.42
N LEU A 271 0.81 13.13 6.05
CA LEU A 271 0.03 12.38 5.06
C LEU A 271 -1.42 12.18 5.53
N GLU A 272 -1.63 12.06 6.84
CA GLU A 272 -2.95 11.93 7.45
C GLU A 272 -3.80 13.19 7.25
N ASP A 273 -3.24 14.38 7.50
CA ASP A 273 -3.94 15.65 7.29
C ASP A 273 -4.42 15.77 5.84
N VAL A 274 -3.51 15.53 4.88
CA VAL A 274 -3.84 15.59 3.44
C VAL A 274 -4.86 14.53 3.04
N TYR A 275 -4.70 13.31 3.54
CA TYR A 275 -5.65 12.23 3.27
C TYR A 275 -7.06 12.57 3.76
N LEU A 276 -7.20 13.08 4.98
CA LEU A 276 -8.49 13.47 5.56
C LEU A 276 -9.14 14.60 4.75
N ASP A 277 -8.38 15.59 4.33
CA ASP A 277 -8.87 16.69 3.49
C ASP A 277 -9.38 16.18 2.13
N LEU A 278 -8.64 15.27 1.48
CA LEU A 278 -9.02 14.66 0.21
C LEU A 278 -10.31 13.84 0.31
N ILE A 279 -10.46 13.05 1.38
CA ILE A 279 -11.68 12.27 1.62
C ILE A 279 -12.87 13.18 1.89
N ALA A 280 -12.72 14.20 2.74
CA ALA A 280 -13.79 15.14 3.06
C ALA A 280 -14.27 15.89 1.80
N ALA A 281 -13.36 16.34 0.95
CA ALA A 281 -13.68 16.98 -0.32
C ALA A 281 -14.48 16.04 -1.26
N ALA A 282 -14.05 14.77 -1.37
CA ALA A 282 -14.72 13.79 -2.22
C ALA A 282 -16.11 13.36 -1.70
N GLU A 283 -16.34 13.41 -0.39
CA GLU A 283 -17.64 13.11 0.21
C GLU A 283 -18.62 14.29 0.11
N GLY A 284 -18.11 15.53 0.13
CA GLY A 284 -18.92 16.75 -0.08
C GLY A 284 -19.44 16.92 -1.51
N ASP A 285 -18.84 16.24 -2.47
CA ASP A 285 -19.20 16.28 -3.90
C ASP A 285 -20.20 15.16 -4.31
N LYS A 286 -20.82 14.49 -3.33
CA LYS A 286 -21.88 13.50 -3.61
C LYS A 286 -23.13 14.25 -4.10
N PRO A 287 -23.63 14.01 -5.33
CA PRO A 287 -24.93 14.50 -5.73
C PRO A 287 -26.00 13.86 -4.81
N SER A 288 -26.79 14.72 -4.19
CA SER A 288 -27.97 14.39 -3.38
C SER A 288 -29.06 13.65 -4.18
#